data_16e5d6a5414fbcdcfe29f9ee10e5fae9
#
_entry.id   16e5d6a5414fbcdcfe29f9ee10e5fae9
#
_cell.length_a   1.000
_cell.length_b   1.000
_cell.length_c   1.000
_cell.angle_alpha   90.00
_cell.angle_beta   90.00
_cell.angle_gamma   90.00
#
_symmetry.space_group_name_H-M   'P 1'
#
loop_
_entity.id
_entity.type
_entity.pdbx_description
1 polymer ?
#
loop_
_entity_poly.entity_id
_entity_poly.type
_entity_poly.pdbx_seq_one_letter_code
_entity_poly.pdbx_strand_id
1 'polypeptide(L)'
;SRTSGGNGCPVCAGKKVIAGENDLASQFPAIAAQWHPEKNGKLSPQQVTPSSNRKVWWQCEKGHDYQAAIGARTMVGSNCPYCAGRKVLPGFNDLATLVPEVARQWHPVLNGTLTPQMVTAGSHRKAWWECEQGHVWQSAIYSRTGPKKCGCPICAGRISAKRWKQYRLIQVTHKPTNQGDV
;
A
#
# COMPACT_ATOMS: atom_id res chain seq x y z
N SER A 1 50.35 27.25 -7.40
CA SER A 1 49.11 27.19 -8.19
C SER A 1 48.11 26.30 -7.51
N ARG A 2 47.16 26.86 -6.82
CA ARG A 2 46.02 26.11 -6.23
C ARG A 2 44.95 26.01 -7.30
N THR A 3 44.77 24.83 -7.88
CA THR A 3 43.60 24.52 -8.70
C THR A 3 42.43 24.35 -7.79
N SER A 4 41.55 25.34 -7.83
CA SER A 4 40.24 25.36 -7.16
C SER A 4 39.41 24.19 -7.62
N GLY A 5 38.91 23.42 -6.66
CA GLY A 5 38.00 22.32 -6.89
C GLY A 5 36.79 22.74 -7.74
N GLY A 6 36.64 22.10 -8.88
CA GLY A 6 35.55 22.35 -9.83
C GLY A 6 34.22 21.99 -9.24
N ASN A 7 33.54 22.94 -8.62
CA ASN A 7 32.09 22.87 -8.49
C ASN A 7 31.51 23.04 -9.88
N GLY A 8 31.13 21.95 -10.53
CA GLY A 8 30.50 21.96 -11.85
C GLY A 8 29.33 22.94 -11.92
N CYS A 9 28.97 23.34 -13.14
CA CYS A 9 27.88 24.28 -13.40
C CYS A 9 26.64 23.91 -12.54
N PRO A 10 26.11 24.81 -11.72
CA PRO A 10 24.97 24.54 -10.85
C PRO A 10 23.70 24.17 -11.61
N VAL A 11 23.61 24.54 -12.89
CA VAL A 11 22.51 24.15 -13.77
C VAL A 11 22.71 22.70 -14.21
N CYS A 12 23.91 22.34 -14.68
CA CYS A 12 24.23 20.95 -15.09
C CYS A 12 24.16 19.98 -13.89
N ALA A 13 24.48 20.45 -12.69
CA ALA A 13 24.37 19.70 -11.45
C ALA A 13 22.93 19.63 -10.90
N GLY A 14 21.91 20.17 -11.58
CA GLY A 14 20.52 20.17 -11.16
C GLY A 14 20.22 21.03 -9.92
N LYS A 15 21.15 21.91 -9.52
CA LYS A 15 20.99 22.80 -8.35
C LYS A 15 20.21 24.08 -8.68
N LYS A 16 20.18 24.48 -9.94
CA LYS A 16 19.43 25.65 -10.45
C LYS A 16 18.52 25.21 -11.58
N VAL A 17 17.22 25.53 -11.47
CA VAL A 17 16.25 25.29 -12.51
C VAL A 17 16.25 26.42 -13.54
N ILE A 18 16.19 26.09 -14.82
CA ILE A 18 15.94 26.99 -15.96
C ILE A 18 14.70 26.45 -16.64
N ALA A 19 13.62 27.23 -16.58
CA ALA A 19 12.36 26.89 -17.21
C ALA A 19 12.54 26.71 -18.74
N GLY A 20 11.99 25.62 -19.29
CA GLY A 20 12.14 25.28 -20.71
C GLY A 20 13.39 24.45 -21.04
N GLU A 21 14.34 24.30 -20.12
CA GLU A 21 15.60 23.57 -20.36
C GLU A 21 15.78 22.34 -19.48
N ASN A 22 15.87 22.53 -18.16
CA ASN A 22 16.17 21.45 -17.22
C ASN A 22 15.08 21.26 -16.14
N ASP A 23 13.92 21.85 -16.36
CA ASP A 23 12.77 21.70 -15.49
C ASP A 23 12.03 20.36 -15.73
N LEU A 24 11.16 20.00 -14.77
CA LEU A 24 10.40 18.76 -14.83
C LEU A 24 9.42 18.72 -16.03
N ALA A 25 8.78 19.85 -16.34
CA ALA A 25 7.79 19.88 -17.42
C ALA A 25 8.42 19.64 -18.78
N SER A 26 9.61 20.22 -19.02
CA SER A 26 10.34 20.08 -20.30
C SER A 26 10.95 18.70 -20.46
N GLN A 27 11.53 18.12 -19.39
CA GLN A 27 12.23 16.84 -19.51
C GLN A 27 11.33 15.62 -19.29
N PHE A 28 10.26 15.74 -18.50
CA PHE A 28 9.33 14.65 -18.17
C PHE A 28 7.86 15.09 -18.27
N PRO A 29 7.37 15.46 -19.48
CA PRO A 29 6.02 16.01 -19.67
C PRO A 29 4.92 15.04 -19.20
N ALA A 30 5.06 13.75 -19.42
CA ALA A 30 4.10 12.74 -18.96
C ALA A 30 4.00 12.64 -17.43
N ILE A 31 5.12 12.84 -16.72
CA ILE A 31 5.13 12.89 -15.25
C ILE A 31 4.58 14.23 -14.77
N ALA A 32 4.96 15.32 -15.42
CA ALA A 32 4.47 16.66 -15.10
C ALA A 32 2.94 16.79 -15.27
N ALA A 33 2.34 16.08 -16.23
CA ALA A 33 0.90 16.01 -16.41
C ALA A 33 0.14 15.42 -15.20
N GLN A 34 0.82 14.63 -14.36
CA GLN A 34 0.27 14.09 -13.11
C GLN A 34 0.50 15.01 -11.89
N TRP A 35 0.99 16.23 -12.10
CA TRP A 35 1.13 17.23 -11.05
C TRP A 35 -0.26 17.60 -10.52
N HIS A 36 -0.43 17.55 -9.18
CA HIS A 36 -1.76 17.86 -8.63
C HIS A 36 -2.09 19.34 -8.86
N PRO A 37 -3.26 19.66 -9.43
CA PRO A 37 -3.57 21.01 -9.89
C PRO A 37 -3.61 22.06 -8.76
N GLU A 38 -4.03 21.67 -7.57
CA GLU A 38 -4.30 22.61 -6.46
C GLU A 38 -3.37 22.43 -5.27
N LYS A 39 -3.03 21.17 -4.88
CA LYS A 39 -2.37 20.88 -3.59
C LYS A 39 -0.90 21.31 -3.50
N ASN A 40 -0.31 21.74 -4.60
CA ASN A 40 1.07 22.24 -4.62
C ASN A 40 1.17 23.77 -4.48
N GLY A 41 0.05 24.46 -4.28
CA GLY A 41 -0.03 25.91 -4.18
C GLY A 41 0.53 26.60 -5.41
N LYS A 42 1.46 27.54 -5.24
CA LYS A 42 2.09 28.27 -6.33
C LYS A 42 3.24 27.51 -7.02
N LEU A 43 3.62 26.33 -6.52
CA LEU A 43 4.72 25.55 -7.10
C LEU A 43 4.26 24.83 -8.36
N SER A 44 5.00 25.00 -9.45
CA SER A 44 4.71 24.36 -10.74
C SER A 44 5.85 23.44 -11.21
N PRO A 45 5.59 22.52 -12.16
CA PRO A 45 6.61 21.65 -12.72
C PRO A 45 7.78 22.38 -13.40
N GLN A 46 7.57 23.61 -13.90
CA GLN A 46 8.61 24.43 -14.51
C GLN A 46 9.58 25.03 -13.49
N GLN A 47 9.25 24.97 -12.21
CA GLN A 47 10.05 25.56 -11.12
C GLN A 47 10.89 24.53 -10.35
N VAL A 48 10.92 23.29 -10.81
CA VAL A 48 11.61 22.19 -10.15
C VAL A 48 12.43 21.37 -11.13
N THR A 49 13.57 20.84 -10.67
CA THR A 49 14.37 19.91 -11.47
C THR A 49 13.88 18.46 -11.29
N PRO A 50 14.06 17.59 -12.28
CA PRO A 50 13.67 16.18 -12.20
C PRO A 50 14.34 15.40 -11.05
N SER A 51 15.55 15.75 -10.67
CA SER A 51 16.31 15.10 -9.60
C SER A 51 15.98 15.62 -8.18
N SER A 52 15.01 16.54 -8.06
CA SER A 52 14.66 17.16 -6.80
C SER A 52 14.10 16.13 -5.79
N ASN A 53 14.61 16.17 -4.54
CA ASN A 53 14.09 15.39 -3.42
C ASN A 53 12.83 16.01 -2.78
N ARG A 54 12.34 17.13 -3.31
CA ARG A 54 11.15 17.80 -2.81
C ARG A 54 9.94 16.90 -2.97
N LYS A 55 9.19 16.69 -1.89
CA LYS A 55 7.90 15.99 -1.92
C LYS A 55 6.82 16.95 -2.38
N VAL A 56 6.05 16.51 -3.36
CA VAL A 56 4.92 17.25 -3.95
C VAL A 56 3.70 16.33 -4.07
N TRP A 57 2.55 16.93 -4.29
CA TRP A 57 1.33 16.20 -4.56
C TRP A 57 1.21 15.83 -6.03
N TRP A 58 0.79 14.62 -6.26
CA TRP A 58 0.52 14.04 -7.58
C TRP A 58 -0.90 13.53 -7.63
N GLN A 59 -1.49 13.58 -8.80
CA GLN A 59 -2.75 12.92 -9.10
C GLN A 59 -2.53 11.95 -10.27
N CYS A 60 -2.82 10.67 -10.07
CA CYS A 60 -2.69 9.70 -11.16
C CYS A 60 -3.94 9.71 -12.06
N GLU A 61 -3.86 9.03 -13.21
CA GLU A 61 -4.96 8.92 -14.20
C GLU A 61 -6.27 8.37 -13.61
N LYS A 62 -6.20 7.61 -12.52
CA LYS A 62 -7.37 7.09 -11.78
C LYS A 62 -7.87 8.06 -10.71
N GLY A 63 -7.35 9.28 -10.64
CA GLY A 63 -7.78 10.32 -9.70
C GLY A 63 -7.23 10.16 -8.27
N HIS A 64 -6.27 9.25 -8.02
CA HIS A 64 -5.70 9.12 -6.67
C HIS A 64 -4.68 10.20 -6.39
N ASP A 65 -4.88 10.89 -5.27
CA ASP A 65 -3.95 11.91 -4.77
C ASP A 65 -2.92 11.29 -3.83
N TYR A 66 -1.65 11.60 -4.05
CA TYR A 66 -0.58 11.08 -3.19
C TYR A 66 0.64 11.99 -3.21
N GLN A 67 1.48 11.87 -2.19
CA GLN A 67 2.75 12.57 -2.12
C GLN A 67 3.92 11.66 -2.47
N ALA A 68 4.82 12.16 -3.31
CA ALA A 68 6.10 11.53 -3.60
C ALA A 68 7.17 12.58 -3.91
N ALA A 69 8.43 12.24 -3.67
CA ALA A 69 9.54 13.07 -4.13
C ALA A 69 9.59 13.07 -5.67
N ILE A 70 9.97 14.21 -6.24
CA ILE A 70 10.07 14.36 -7.70
C ILE A 70 11.05 13.34 -8.26
N GLY A 71 12.26 13.26 -7.70
CA GLY A 71 13.28 12.30 -8.13
C GLY A 71 12.87 10.83 -7.98
N ALA A 72 11.99 10.50 -7.04
CA ALA A 72 11.44 9.14 -6.94
C ALA A 72 10.55 8.78 -8.14
N ARG A 73 9.87 9.77 -8.72
CA ARG A 73 9.05 9.57 -9.92
C ARG A 73 9.88 9.47 -11.19
N THR A 74 10.87 10.34 -11.34
CA THR A 74 11.67 10.49 -12.56
C THR A 74 12.82 9.49 -12.64
N MET A 75 13.57 9.31 -11.53
CA MET A 75 14.80 8.50 -11.51
C MET A 75 14.54 7.04 -11.16
N VAL A 76 13.57 6.79 -10.25
CA VAL A 76 13.26 5.43 -9.76
C VAL A 76 12.02 4.84 -10.44
N GLY A 77 11.24 5.65 -11.19
CA GLY A 77 10.01 5.21 -11.84
C GLY A 77 8.88 4.85 -10.86
N SER A 78 8.87 5.47 -9.68
CA SER A 78 7.83 5.21 -8.68
C SER A 78 6.46 5.69 -9.17
N ASN A 79 5.49 4.79 -9.25
CA ASN A 79 4.11 5.09 -9.62
C ASN A 79 3.21 5.33 -8.39
N CYS A 80 1.94 5.67 -8.65
CA CYS A 80 0.92 5.82 -7.60
C CYS A 80 0.94 4.63 -6.64
N PRO A 81 1.12 4.86 -5.32
CA PRO A 81 1.23 3.78 -4.33
C PRO A 81 -0.04 2.97 -4.17
N TYR A 82 -1.19 3.55 -4.46
CA TYR A 82 -2.49 2.87 -4.43
C TYR A 82 -2.66 1.95 -5.65
N CYS A 83 -2.38 2.44 -6.86
CA CYS A 83 -2.41 1.62 -8.07
C CYS A 83 -1.38 0.48 -8.03
N ALA A 84 -0.23 0.71 -7.40
CA ALA A 84 0.83 -0.28 -7.23
C ALA A 84 0.59 -1.24 -6.05
N GLY A 85 -0.53 -1.13 -5.31
CA GLY A 85 -0.85 -1.96 -4.16
C GLY A 85 0.08 -1.79 -2.94
N ARG A 86 0.93 -0.75 -2.93
CA ARG A 86 1.86 -0.46 -1.81
C ARG A 86 1.18 0.23 -0.62
N LYS A 87 0.09 0.93 -0.88
CA LYS A 87 -0.80 1.52 0.13
C LYS A 87 -2.22 1.07 -0.11
N VAL A 88 -2.95 0.83 0.98
CA VAL A 88 -4.37 0.53 0.90
C VAL A 88 -5.17 1.82 0.70
N LEU A 89 -6.18 1.72 -0.13
CA LEU A 89 -7.22 2.73 -0.31
C LEU A 89 -8.57 2.01 -0.23
N PRO A 90 -9.35 2.21 0.85
CA PRO A 90 -10.65 1.58 1.01
C PRO A 90 -11.58 1.88 -0.18
N GLY A 91 -12.29 0.88 -0.64
CA GLY A 91 -13.16 0.96 -1.81
C GLY A 91 -12.44 0.86 -3.17
N PHE A 92 -11.11 0.71 -3.17
CA PHE A 92 -10.33 0.59 -4.41
C PHE A 92 -9.47 -0.67 -4.48
N ASN A 93 -8.52 -0.82 -3.54
CA ASN A 93 -7.54 -1.92 -3.59
C ASN A 93 -7.46 -2.71 -2.28
N ASP A 94 -8.41 -2.49 -1.39
CA ASP A 94 -8.54 -3.23 -0.15
C ASP A 94 -9.09 -4.66 -0.37
N LEU A 95 -8.88 -5.52 0.62
CA LEU A 95 -9.28 -6.91 0.56
C LEU A 95 -10.80 -7.09 0.45
N ALA A 96 -11.59 -6.27 1.15
CA ALA A 96 -13.04 -6.37 1.13
C ALA A 96 -13.62 -6.05 -0.25
N THR A 97 -13.02 -5.07 -0.95
CA THR A 97 -13.45 -4.65 -2.28
C THR A 97 -13.01 -5.63 -3.36
N LEU A 98 -11.73 -6.09 -3.32
CA LEU A 98 -11.18 -6.92 -4.40
C LEU A 98 -11.50 -8.40 -4.28
N VAL A 99 -11.65 -8.92 -3.05
CA VAL A 99 -11.81 -10.36 -2.81
C VAL A 99 -12.83 -10.58 -1.68
N PRO A 100 -14.10 -10.18 -1.90
CA PRO A 100 -15.13 -10.18 -0.87
C PRO A 100 -15.41 -11.57 -0.30
N GLU A 101 -15.28 -12.62 -1.09
CA GLU A 101 -15.45 -14.02 -0.67
C GLU A 101 -14.39 -14.45 0.36
N VAL A 102 -13.17 -13.95 0.26
CA VAL A 102 -12.13 -14.17 1.27
C VAL A 102 -12.34 -13.26 2.47
N ALA A 103 -12.75 -12.01 2.24
CA ALA A 103 -13.01 -11.05 3.32
C ALA A 103 -14.13 -11.50 4.26
N ARG A 104 -15.16 -12.20 3.77
CA ARG A 104 -16.24 -12.78 4.60
C ARG A 104 -15.74 -13.79 5.65
N GLN A 105 -14.59 -14.42 5.40
CA GLN A 105 -13.97 -15.37 6.33
C GLN A 105 -13.00 -14.68 7.32
N TRP A 106 -12.99 -13.35 7.37
CA TRP A 106 -12.21 -12.59 8.33
C TRP A 106 -12.77 -12.80 9.74
N HIS A 107 -11.93 -13.27 10.67
CA HIS A 107 -12.41 -13.51 12.03
C HIS A 107 -12.81 -12.19 12.71
N PRO A 108 -14.03 -12.07 13.24
CA PRO A 108 -14.57 -10.79 13.69
C PRO A 108 -13.84 -10.17 14.89
N VAL A 109 -13.23 -11.00 15.76
CA VAL A 109 -12.64 -10.57 17.03
C VAL A 109 -11.10 -10.70 17.04
N LEU A 110 -10.53 -11.82 16.57
CA LEU A 110 -9.12 -12.13 16.76
C LEU A 110 -8.16 -11.23 15.98
N ASN A 111 -8.65 -10.44 15.04
CA ASN A 111 -7.86 -9.46 14.31
C ASN A 111 -7.79 -8.08 15.01
N GLY A 112 -8.41 -7.93 16.19
CA GLY A 112 -8.46 -6.67 16.91
C GLY A 112 -9.12 -5.57 16.07
N THR A 113 -8.44 -4.43 15.95
CA THR A 113 -8.91 -3.29 15.15
C THR A 113 -8.64 -3.42 13.65
N LEU A 114 -7.91 -4.46 13.23
CA LEU A 114 -7.59 -4.67 11.82
C LEU A 114 -8.79 -5.22 11.06
N THR A 115 -9.19 -4.52 10.00
CA THR A 115 -10.31 -4.91 9.14
C THR A 115 -9.86 -5.22 7.71
N PRO A 116 -10.68 -5.94 6.91
CA PRO A 116 -10.37 -6.22 5.51
C PRO A 116 -10.19 -4.96 4.65
N GLN A 117 -10.82 -3.84 5.03
CA GLN A 117 -10.68 -2.55 4.35
C GLN A 117 -9.32 -1.87 4.61
N MET A 118 -8.59 -2.30 5.66
CA MET A 118 -7.29 -1.74 6.03
C MET A 118 -6.10 -2.48 5.42
N VAL A 119 -6.33 -3.48 4.60
CA VAL A 119 -5.28 -4.33 4.02
C VAL A 119 -5.51 -4.54 2.53
N THR A 120 -4.42 -4.63 1.76
CA THR A 120 -4.50 -5.02 0.35
C THR A 120 -4.56 -6.53 0.20
N ALA A 121 -5.14 -7.01 -0.91
CA ALA A 121 -5.18 -8.44 -1.23
C ALA A 121 -3.78 -9.07 -1.33
N GLY A 122 -2.77 -8.32 -1.78
CA GLY A 122 -1.37 -8.77 -1.86
C GLY A 122 -0.58 -8.73 -0.55
N SER A 123 -1.21 -8.38 0.58
CA SER A 123 -0.51 -8.21 1.85
C SER A 123 0.03 -9.54 2.40
N HIS A 124 1.31 -9.54 2.83
CA HIS A 124 1.93 -10.66 3.56
C HIS A 124 1.60 -10.67 5.06
N ARG A 125 0.79 -9.72 5.53
CA ARG A 125 0.35 -9.65 6.93
C ARG A 125 -0.48 -10.89 7.28
N LYS A 126 -0.23 -11.49 8.44
CA LYS A 126 -1.02 -12.59 8.97
C LYS A 126 -2.33 -12.06 9.55
N ALA A 127 -3.42 -12.76 9.27
CA ALA A 127 -4.74 -12.50 9.83
C ALA A 127 -5.38 -13.81 10.30
N TRP A 128 -6.35 -13.68 11.18
CA TRP A 128 -7.20 -14.76 11.63
C TRP A 128 -8.42 -14.89 10.73
N TRP A 129 -8.77 -16.12 10.43
CA TRP A 129 -9.83 -16.47 9.51
C TRP A 129 -10.76 -17.47 10.15
N GLU A 130 -12.03 -17.43 9.78
CA GLU A 130 -13.05 -18.39 10.16
C GLU A 130 -13.78 -18.88 8.90
N CYS A 131 -13.89 -20.20 8.71
CA CYS A 131 -14.67 -20.75 7.61
C CYS A 131 -16.12 -21.04 8.03
N GLU A 132 -16.98 -21.35 7.08
CA GLU A 132 -18.40 -21.69 7.28
C GLU A 132 -18.62 -22.86 8.25
N GLN A 133 -17.63 -23.74 8.41
CA GLN A 133 -17.63 -24.85 9.37
C GLN A 133 -17.17 -24.43 10.77
N GLY A 134 -16.96 -23.13 11.04
CA GLY A 134 -16.49 -22.61 12.31
C GLY A 134 -15.03 -22.93 12.65
N HIS A 135 -14.22 -23.36 11.66
CA HIS A 135 -12.80 -23.56 11.90
C HIS A 135 -12.06 -22.22 11.88
N VAL A 136 -11.27 -21.97 12.92
CA VAL A 136 -10.45 -20.76 13.02
C VAL A 136 -8.98 -21.09 12.81
N TRP A 137 -8.27 -20.29 12.01
CA TRP A 137 -6.84 -20.44 11.75
C TRP A 137 -6.19 -19.11 11.43
N GLN A 138 -4.87 -19.06 11.46
CA GLN A 138 -4.09 -17.90 11.06
C GLN A 138 -3.30 -18.19 9.78
N SER A 139 -3.39 -17.28 8.82
CA SER A 139 -2.55 -17.32 7.61
C SER A 139 -2.31 -15.94 7.06
N ALA A 140 -1.25 -15.79 6.23
CA ALA A 140 -1.02 -14.54 5.50
C ALA A 140 -2.17 -14.28 4.51
N ILE A 141 -2.54 -13.01 4.33
CA ILE A 141 -3.60 -12.60 3.40
C ILE A 141 -3.25 -13.07 1.98
N TYR A 142 -2.02 -12.83 1.51
CA TYR A 142 -1.55 -13.27 0.20
C TYR A 142 -1.67 -14.78 -0.03
N SER A 143 -1.54 -15.60 1.02
CA SER A 143 -1.73 -17.06 0.89
C SER A 143 -3.16 -17.44 0.51
N ARG A 144 -4.12 -16.58 0.82
CA ARG A 144 -5.55 -16.77 0.53
C ARG A 144 -5.96 -16.20 -0.83
N THR A 145 -5.35 -15.10 -1.22
CA THR A 145 -5.72 -14.29 -2.40
C THR A 145 -4.82 -14.50 -3.60
N GLY A 146 -3.57 -14.91 -3.36
CA GLY A 146 -2.58 -15.17 -4.39
C GLY A 146 -2.84 -16.46 -5.19
N PRO A 147 -1.93 -16.86 -6.08
CA PRO A 147 -2.12 -17.95 -7.02
C PRO A 147 -2.53 -19.28 -6.36
N LYS A 148 -2.05 -19.56 -5.15
CA LYS A 148 -2.33 -20.81 -4.42
C LYS A 148 -3.73 -20.87 -3.80
N LYS A 149 -4.40 -19.74 -3.62
CA LYS A 149 -5.75 -19.61 -3.03
C LYS A 149 -6.01 -20.58 -1.86
N CYS A 150 -5.10 -20.61 -0.88
CA CYS A 150 -5.17 -21.56 0.23
C CYS A 150 -6.45 -21.35 1.05
N GLY A 151 -7.31 -22.37 1.12
CA GLY A 151 -8.52 -22.41 1.94
C GLY A 151 -8.23 -22.77 3.40
N CYS A 152 -9.30 -23.16 4.13
CA CYS A 152 -9.19 -23.68 5.49
C CYS A 152 -8.31 -24.93 5.53
N PRO A 153 -7.21 -24.95 6.28
CA PRO A 153 -6.30 -26.10 6.33
C PRO A 153 -6.91 -27.30 7.06
N ILE A 154 -7.94 -27.06 7.87
CA ILE A 154 -8.65 -28.09 8.62
C ILE A 154 -9.64 -28.81 7.68
N CYS A 155 -10.46 -28.07 6.93
CA CYS A 155 -11.32 -28.65 5.90
C CYS A 155 -10.53 -29.39 4.82
N ALA A 156 -9.31 -28.92 4.54
CA ALA A 156 -8.40 -29.57 3.58
C ALA A 156 -7.62 -30.78 4.18
N GLY A 157 -7.87 -31.19 5.43
CA GLY A 157 -7.19 -32.30 6.08
C GLY A 157 -5.68 -32.10 6.32
N ARG A 158 -5.17 -30.85 6.22
CA ARG A 158 -3.73 -30.52 6.35
C ARG A 158 -3.26 -30.32 7.78
N ILE A 159 -4.19 -30.22 8.74
CA ILE A 159 -3.87 -30.03 10.16
C ILE A 159 -4.24 -31.28 10.93
N SER A 160 -3.25 -31.83 11.69
CA SER A 160 -3.48 -32.96 12.58
C SER A 160 -4.45 -32.63 13.72
N ALA A 161 -5.15 -33.63 14.26
CA ALA A 161 -6.07 -33.48 15.38
C ALA A 161 -5.44 -32.83 16.63
N LYS A 162 -4.11 -33.03 16.86
CA LYS A 162 -3.36 -32.39 17.95
C LYS A 162 -3.25 -30.87 17.76
N ARG A 163 -3.00 -30.44 16.54
CA ARG A 163 -2.87 -29.01 16.20
C ARG A 163 -4.23 -28.30 16.17
N TRP A 164 -5.28 -29.02 15.81
CA TRP A 164 -6.67 -28.58 15.88
C TRP A 164 -7.11 -28.22 17.31
N LYS A 165 -6.74 -29.01 18.32
CA LYS A 165 -7.04 -28.71 19.72
C LYS A 165 -6.48 -27.36 20.17
N GLN A 166 -5.29 -26.97 19.69
CA GLN A 166 -4.66 -25.70 20.00
C GLN A 166 -5.47 -24.50 19.43
N TYR A 167 -6.01 -24.60 18.24
CA TYR A 167 -6.88 -23.56 17.65
C TYR A 167 -8.24 -23.48 18.37
N ARG A 168 -8.77 -24.60 18.82
CA ARG A 168 -10.04 -24.66 19.55
C ARG A 168 -9.95 -24.00 20.94
N LEU A 169 -8.83 -24.08 21.60
CA LEU A 169 -8.60 -23.39 22.89
C LEU A 169 -8.62 -21.87 22.74
N ILE A 170 -8.10 -21.34 21.64
CA ILE A 170 -8.14 -19.90 21.33
C ILE A 170 -9.59 -19.40 21.17
N GLN A 171 -10.48 -20.19 20.60
CA GLN A 171 -11.91 -19.86 20.44
C GLN A 171 -12.63 -19.74 21.78
N VAL A 172 -12.32 -20.63 22.74
CA VAL A 172 -12.98 -20.65 24.07
C VAL A 172 -12.57 -19.46 24.93
N THR A 173 -11.31 -19.04 24.84
CA THR A 173 -10.78 -17.91 25.63
C THR A 173 -11.19 -16.54 25.13
N HIS A 174 -11.75 -16.44 23.90
CA HIS A 174 -12.15 -15.18 23.27
C HIS A 174 -13.67 -15.08 23.04
N LYS A 175 -14.46 -15.93 23.70
CA LYS A 175 -15.92 -15.73 23.71
C LYS A 175 -16.23 -14.42 24.43
N PRO A 176 -16.90 -13.44 23.78
CA PRO A 176 -17.32 -12.25 24.49
C PRO A 176 -18.26 -12.70 25.63
N THR A 177 -17.93 -12.33 26.86
CA THR A 177 -18.88 -12.39 27.95
C THR A 177 -20.01 -11.44 27.59
N ASN A 178 -21.15 -11.98 27.20
CA ASN A 178 -22.40 -11.20 27.17
C ASN A 178 -22.66 -10.70 28.58
N GLN A 179 -22.24 -9.48 28.89
CA GLN A 179 -22.80 -8.69 29.97
C GLN A 179 -24.06 -8.05 29.41
N GLY A 180 -25.19 -8.61 29.80
CA GLY A 180 -26.47 -8.07 29.44
C GLY A 180 -27.62 -8.93 29.93
N ASP A 181 -27.68 -9.15 31.24
CA ASP A 181 -28.91 -9.45 31.94
C ASP A 181 -28.88 -8.64 33.26
N VAL A 182 -29.46 -7.47 33.24
CA VAL A 182 -30.26 -6.86 34.34
C VAL A 182 -31.20 -5.85 33.71
#